data_1af6dd9cfe177c7b92fb8a2c84b1fbc3
#
_entry.id   1af6dd9cfe177c7b92fb8a2c84b1fbc3
#
_cell.length_a   1.000
_cell.length_b   1.000
_cell.length_c   1.000
_cell.angle_alpha   90.00
_cell.angle_beta   90.00
_cell.angle_gamma   90.00
#
_symmetry.space_group_name_H-M   'P 1'
#
loop_
_entity.id
_entity.type
_entity.pdbx_description
1 polymer ?
#
loop_
_entity_poly.entity_id
_entity_poly.type
_entity_poly.pdbx_seq_one_letter_code
_entity_poly.pdbx_strand_id
1 'polypeptide(L)'
;HGATVREARKTIEPSPLKAALLAEKSGAQGITIHLREDRRHIQASDVKAIQKAIRTKLNLEMAPTREMVDLALETRPYQVSLVPEKRQEITTEGGLDVCSQENELSLIRERMQGGGILFSLFIDPDLAQVDASQRIGADSVEFNTGKYTELETPEEIEAELERLKIAAKRAAEKGLRVFAGHGLNYDNVKPIAAIPEIEELNIGHFIVGQAIYIGMENAVIEMIRTIKMGRAQKS
;
A
#
# COMPACT_ATOMS: atom_id res chain seq x y z
N HIS A 1 -6.98 10.18 -0.74
CA HIS A 1 -8.21 10.54 -1.48
C HIS A 1 -8.94 11.71 -0.82
N GLY A 2 -9.29 11.68 0.48
CA GLY A 2 -9.88 12.84 1.15
C GLY A 2 -8.98 14.08 1.11
N ALA A 3 -7.67 13.91 1.26
CA ALA A 3 -6.70 14.99 1.13
C ALA A 3 -6.70 15.64 -0.27
N THR A 4 -7.00 14.89 -1.33
CA THR A 4 -7.14 15.44 -2.68
C THR A 4 -8.29 16.46 -2.76
N VAL A 5 -9.43 16.15 -2.14
CA VAL A 5 -10.58 17.06 -2.06
C VAL A 5 -10.22 18.32 -1.25
N ARG A 6 -9.55 18.14 -0.12
CA ARG A 6 -9.07 19.23 0.74
C ARG A 6 -8.15 20.19 -0.03
N GLU A 7 -7.14 19.63 -0.71
CA GLU A 7 -6.17 20.44 -1.47
C GLU A 7 -6.81 21.14 -2.67
N ALA A 8 -7.71 20.47 -3.39
CA ALA A 8 -8.44 21.07 -4.50
C ALA A 8 -9.32 22.26 -4.06
N ARG A 9 -9.88 22.19 -2.84
CA ARG A 9 -10.74 23.23 -2.26
C ARG A 9 -9.97 24.25 -1.42
N LYS A 10 -8.68 24.05 -1.17
CA LYS A 10 -7.86 24.91 -0.29
C LYS A 10 -8.49 25.10 1.10
N THR A 11 -8.95 24.01 1.69
CA THR A 11 -9.65 23.99 3.01
C THR A 11 -8.89 23.11 4.00
N ILE A 12 -9.41 22.98 5.23
CA ILE A 12 -8.87 22.11 6.28
C ILE A 12 -9.55 20.73 6.29
N GLU A 13 -10.70 20.60 5.66
CA GLU A 13 -11.49 19.36 5.59
C GLU A 13 -11.61 18.87 4.13
N PRO A 14 -11.73 17.55 3.90
CA PRO A 14 -11.68 16.44 4.88
C PRO A 14 -10.28 16.27 5.49
N SER A 15 -10.22 16.06 6.82
CA SER A 15 -8.96 15.86 7.55
C SER A 15 -8.45 14.42 7.41
N PRO A 16 -7.24 14.20 6.86
CA PRO A 16 -6.63 12.87 6.81
C PRO A 16 -6.41 12.28 8.21
N LEU A 17 -6.08 13.09 9.19
CA LEU A 17 -5.93 12.66 10.58
C LEU A 17 -7.24 12.11 11.16
N LYS A 18 -8.35 12.82 10.98
CA LYS A 18 -9.67 12.33 11.44
C LYS A 18 -10.04 11.02 10.76
N ALA A 19 -9.80 10.91 9.46
CA ALA A 19 -10.06 9.68 8.70
C ALA A 19 -9.21 8.51 9.21
N ALA A 20 -7.92 8.72 9.47
CA ALA A 20 -7.02 7.71 10.01
C ALA A 20 -7.49 7.21 11.40
N LEU A 21 -7.85 8.11 12.30
CA LEU A 21 -8.35 7.77 13.64
C LEU A 21 -9.68 7.01 13.59
N LEU A 22 -10.59 7.38 12.68
CA LEU A 22 -11.84 6.63 12.47
C LEU A 22 -11.57 5.24 11.92
N ALA A 23 -10.66 5.10 10.95
CA ALA A 23 -10.28 3.80 10.40
C ALA A 23 -9.65 2.90 11.49
N GLU A 24 -8.72 3.42 12.28
CA GLU A 24 -8.11 2.71 13.40
C GLU A 24 -9.16 2.25 14.44
N LYS A 25 -10.05 3.15 14.86
CA LYS A 25 -11.16 2.84 15.77
C LYS A 25 -12.07 1.74 15.24
N SER A 26 -12.22 1.64 13.92
CA SER A 26 -13.05 0.64 13.24
C SER A 26 -12.35 -0.70 13.02
N GLY A 27 -11.10 -0.84 13.46
CA GLY A 27 -10.34 -2.09 13.45
C GLY A 27 -9.31 -2.21 12.35
N ALA A 28 -9.00 -1.14 11.60
CA ALA A 28 -7.84 -1.12 10.71
C ALA A 28 -6.56 -1.37 11.53
N GLN A 29 -5.71 -2.28 11.05
CA GLN A 29 -4.49 -2.70 11.74
C GLN A 29 -3.25 -1.90 11.32
N GLY A 30 -3.40 -1.04 10.33
CA GLY A 30 -2.41 -0.11 9.83
C GLY A 30 -3.07 1.03 9.05
N ILE A 31 -2.34 2.11 8.92
CA ILE A 31 -2.72 3.28 8.12
C ILE A 31 -1.65 3.48 7.06
N THR A 32 -2.06 3.44 5.79
CA THR A 32 -1.18 3.73 4.66
C THR A 32 -1.52 5.10 4.09
N ILE A 33 -0.51 5.94 3.97
CA ILE A 33 -0.62 7.26 3.34
C ILE A 33 0.46 7.45 2.30
N HIS A 34 0.11 8.08 1.18
CA HIS A 34 1.05 8.38 0.11
C HIS A 34 1.41 9.86 0.12
N LEU A 35 2.67 10.17 0.39
CA LEU A 35 3.21 11.51 0.28
C LEU A 35 3.93 11.65 -1.06
N ARG A 36 3.25 12.25 -2.04
CA ARG A 36 3.84 12.52 -3.36
C ARG A 36 4.81 13.70 -3.32
N GLU A 37 5.81 13.67 -4.20
CA GLU A 37 6.76 14.78 -4.36
C GLU A 37 6.05 16.11 -4.71
N ASP A 38 4.99 16.07 -5.51
CA ASP A 38 4.22 17.25 -5.93
C ASP A 38 3.20 17.75 -4.89
N ARG A 39 3.06 17.06 -3.75
CA ARG A 39 2.18 17.45 -2.64
C ARG A 39 0.72 17.69 -3.03
N ARG A 40 0.21 17.02 -4.08
CA ARG A 40 -1.16 17.23 -4.57
C ARG A 40 -2.26 16.78 -3.60
N HIS A 41 -1.92 16.04 -2.54
CA HIS A 41 -2.87 15.56 -1.54
C HIS A 41 -2.30 15.58 -0.11
N ILE A 42 -1.65 14.51 0.36
CA ILE A 42 -1.02 14.47 1.70
C ILE A 42 0.13 15.48 1.76
N GLN A 43 0.23 16.18 2.89
CA GLN A 43 1.31 17.10 3.21
C GLN A 43 2.22 16.51 4.30
N ALA A 44 3.46 17.01 4.40
CA ALA A 44 4.39 16.57 5.44
C ALA A 44 3.85 16.76 6.87
N SER A 45 3.04 17.81 7.07
CA SER A 45 2.33 18.04 8.32
C SER A 45 1.31 16.95 8.66
N ASP A 46 0.62 16.39 7.64
CA ASP A 46 -0.31 15.28 7.84
C ASP A 46 0.44 14.03 8.30
N VAL A 47 1.60 13.71 7.67
CA VAL A 47 2.44 12.57 8.05
C VAL A 47 2.81 12.66 9.52
N LYS A 48 3.35 13.82 9.96
CA LYS A 48 3.74 14.07 11.36
C LYS A 48 2.54 13.97 12.32
N ALA A 49 1.41 14.53 11.94
CA ALA A 49 0.20 14.51 12.77
C ALA A 49 -0.36 13.09 12.93
N ILE A 50 -0.45 12.33 11.84
CA ILE A 50 -0.94 10.94 11.85
C ILE A 50 0.03 10.05 12.64
N GLN A 51 1.33 10.11 12.35
CA GLN A 51 2.36 9.34 13.06
C GLN A 51 2.29 9.53 14.59
N LYS A 52 2.03 10.76 15.03
CA LYS A 52 1.93 11.07 16.47
C LYS A 52 0.64 10.56 17.11
N ALA A 53 -0.45 10.48 16.35
CA ALA A 53 -1.79 10.28 16.91
C ALA A 53 -2.28 8.82 16.84
N ILE A 54 -1.90 8.06 15.82
CA ILE A 54 -2.31 6.66 15.68
C ILE A 54 -1.52 5.75 16.63
N ARG A 55 -2.13 4.63 16.99
CA ARG A 55 -1.52 3.57 17.81
C ARG A 55 -1.11 2.35 16.98
N THR A 56 -1.67 2.24 15.79
CA THR A 56 -1.36 1.20 14.81
C THR A 56 -0.12 1.57 14.00
N LYS A 57 0.20 0.76 13.00
CA LYS A 57 1.35 0.98 12.13
C LYS A 57 1.08 2.08 11.12
N LEU A 58 2.03 3.01 10.93
CA LEU A 58 2.03 3.92 9.79
C LEU A 58 2.91 3.34 8.69
N ASN A 59 2.35 3.10 7.52
CA ASN A 59 3.06 2.85 6.28
C ASN A 59 3.08 4.13 5.44
N LEU A 60 4.28 4.62 5.12
CA LEU A 60 4.46 5.80 4.28
C LEU A 60 4.85 5.37 2.86
N GLU A 61 3.92 5.53 1.91
CA GLU A 61 4.22 5.39 0.49
C GLU A 61 4.91 6.66 -0.01
N MET A 62 6.00 6.47 -0.76
CA MET A 62 6.82 7.58 -1.26
C MET A 62 7.65 7.18 -2.48
N ALA A 63 8.04 8.16 -3.30
CA ALA A 63 9.02 7.96 -4.34
C ALA A 63 10.42 7.69 -3.75
N PRO A 64 11.31 6.97 -4.46
CA PRO A 64 12.69 6.69 -4.03
C PRO A 64 13.60 7.92 -4.19
N THR A 65 13.22 9.09 -3.71
CA THR A 65 13.99 10.31 -3.82
C THR A 65 14.64 10.72 -2.50
N ARG A 66 15.73 11.47 -2.59
CA ARG A 66 16.47 11.92 -1.41
C ARG A 66 15.58 12.70 -0.43
N GLU A 67 14.74 13.59 -0.94
CA GLU A 67 13.84 14.41 -0.12
C GLU A 67 12.88 13.52 0.68
N MET A 68 12.27 12.51 0.02
CA MET A 68 11.34 11.59 0.67
C MET A 68 12.05 10.71 1.70
N VAL A 69 13.25 10.24 1.38
CA VAL A 69 14.08 9.45 2.30
C VAL A 69 14.43 10.26 3.54
N ASP A 70 14.85 11.53 3.39
CA ASP A 70 15.18 12.40 4.52
C ASP A 70 13.95 12.67 5.40
N LEU A 71 12.77 12.88 4.80
CA LEU A 71 11.52 13.04 5.51
C LEU A 71 11.10 11.76 6.27
N ALA A 72 11.26 10.59 5.66
CA ALA A 72 10.99 9.32 6.32
C ALA A 72 11.90 9.12 7.55
N LEU A 73 13.19 9.44 7.45
CA LEU A 73 14.12 9.36 8.57
C LEU A 73 13.80 10.37 9.69
N GLU A 74 13.27 11.54 9.35
CA GLU A 74 12.78 12.53 10.33
C GLU A 74 11.51 12.06 11.04
N THR A 75 10.54 11.53 10.28
CA THR A 75 9.22 11.16 10.82
C THR A 75 9.18 9.78 11.45
N ARG A 76 10.09 8.87 11.04
CA ARG A 76 10.22 7.49 11.51
C ARG A 76 8.90 6.73 11.50
N PRO A 77 8.25 6.54 10.34
CA PRO A 77 7.09 5.68 10.23
C PRO A 77 7.49 4.23 10.58
N TYR A 78 6.51 3.39 10.86
CA TYR A 78 6.75 1.96 11.07
C TYR A 78 7.37 1.29 9.85
N GLN A 79 6.90 1.70 8.66
CA GLN A 79 7.34 1.19 7.37
C GLN A 79 7.34 2.29 6.31
N VAL A 80 8.23 2.20 5.35
CA VAL A 80 8.13 2.90 4.06
C VAL A 80 7.83 1.89 2.96
N SER A 81 6.97 2.25 2.01
CA SER A 81 6.75 1.52 0.77
C SER A 81 7.17 2.40 -0.40
N LEU A 82 8.18 1.97 -1.14
CA LEU A 82 8.62 2.71 -2.32
C LEU A 82 7.71 2.41 -3.50
N VAL A 83 7.18 3.46 -4.11
CA VAL A 83 6.28 3.43 -5.25
C VAL A 83 6.85 4.26 -6.41
N PRO A 84 6.58 3.89 -7.68
CA PRO A 84 6.93 4.76 -8.79
C PRO A 84 6.02 5.99 -8.80
N GLU A 85 6.58 7.16 -9.11
CA GLU A 85 5.81 8.39 -9.29
C GLU A 85 6.14 9.01 -10.65
N LYS A 86 5.15 9.09 -11.52
CA LYS A 86 5.23 9.88 -12.75
C LYS A 86 4.31 11.10 -12.62
N ARG A 87 4.81 12.27 -12.96
CA ARG A 87 4.07 13.54 -12.79
C ARG A 87 2.76 13.59 -13.55
N GLN A 88 2.66 12.86 -14.67
CA GLN A 88 1.50 12.86 -15.55
C GLN A 88 0.44 11.84 -15.17
N GLU A 89 0.76 10.86 -14.31
CA GLU A 89 -0.20 9.83 -13.87
C GLU A 89 -1.13 10.39 -12.78
N ILE A 90 -2.40 10.04 -12.87
CA ILE A 90 -3.41 10.37 -11.85
C ILE A 90 -3.20 9.46 -10.64
N THR A 91 -2.89 8.20 -10.89
CA THR A 91 -2.59 7.17 -9.90
C THR A 91 -1.32 6.43 -10.30
N THR A 92 -0.77 5.58 -9.42
CA THR A 92 0.34 4.68 -9.75
C THR A 92 -0.18 3.54 -10.62
N GLU A 93 0.20 3.52 -11.91
CA GLU A 93 -0.33 2.55 -12.88
C GLU A 93 0.42 1.22 -12.88
N GLY A 94 1.69 1.18 -12.51
CA GLY A 94 2.52 -0.03 -12.45
C GLY A 94 3.34 -0.13 -11.18
N GLY A 95 3.96 -1.28 -10.94
CA GLY A 95 4.93 -1.48 -9.87
C GLY A 95 6.27 -0.79 -10.15
N LEU A 96 7.07 -0.65 -9.10
CA LEU A 96 8.45 -0.15 -9.19
C LEU A 96 9.31 -1.16 -9.95
N ASP A 97 10.13 -0.70 -10.90
CA ASP A 97 11.12 -1.54 -11.56
C ASP A 97 12.38 -1.66 -10.69
N VAL A 98 12.34 -2.64 -9.80
CA VAL A 98 13.44 -2.92 -8.85
C VAL A 98 14.68 -3.41 -9.59
N CYS A 99 14.50 -4.25 -10.63
CA CYS A 99 15.62 -4.83 -11.36
C CYS A 99 16.55 -3.78 -11.97
N SER A 100 15.99 -2.69 -12.49
CA SER A 100 16.78 -1.62 -13.11
C SER A 100 17.42 -0.66 -12.08
N GLN A 101 16.96 -0.69 -10.82
CA GLN A 101 17.31 0.30 -9.79
C GLN A 101 17.96 -0.34 -8.53
N GLU A 102 18.46 -1.58 -8.61
CA GLU A 102 18.96 -2.34 -7.45
C GLU A 102 20.00 -1.56 -6.63
N ASN A 103 20.95 -0.89 -7.28
CA ASN A 103 21.99 -0.15 -6.58
C ASN A 103 21.45 1.04 -5.78
N GLU A 104 20.55 1.82 -6.38
CA GLU A 104 19.95 2.98 -5.73
C GLU A 104 19.05 2.55 -4.56
N LEU A 105 18.21 1.55 -4.79
CA LEU A 105 17.30 1.02 -3.79
C LEU A 105 18.03 0.37 -2.62
N SER A 106 19.17 -0.29 -2.86
CA SER A 106 20.03 -0.83 -1.80
C SER A 106 20.57 0.26 -0.86
N LEU A 107 20.99 1.40 -1.42
CA LEU A 107 21.44 2.54 -0.62
C LEU A 107 20.32 3.14 0.23
N ILE A 108 19.10 3.22 -0.33
CA ILE A 108 17.93 3.67 0.43
C ILE A 108 17.60 2.66 1.53
N ARG A 109 17.65 1.36 1.22
CA ARG A 109 17.41 0.27 2.19
C ARG A 109 18.35 0.38 3.41
N GLU A 110 19.65 0.59 3.17
CA GLU A 110 20.64 0.76 4.24
C GLU A 110 20.28 1.94 5.14
N ARG A 111 19.88 3.07 4.57
CA ARG A 111 19.47 4.25 5.34
C ARG A 111 18.21 3.98 6.17
N MET A 112 17.21 3.28 5.62
CA MET A 112 15.97 2.93 6.35
C MET A 112 16.29 2.00 7.51
N GLN A 113 17.13 0.99 7.30
CA GLN A 113 17.56 0.06 8.36
C GLN A 113 18.25 0.81 9.49
N GLY A 114 19.15 1.75 9.18
CA GLY A 114 19.81 2.59 10.18
C GLY A 114 18.83 3.45 11.00
N GLY A 115 17.68 3.79 10.42
CA GLY A 115 16.58 4.49 11.09
C GLY A 115 15.60 3.58 11.86
N GLY A 116 15.75 2.26 11.76
CA GLY A 116 14.82 1.29 12.35
C GLY A 116 13.45 1.24 11.63
N ILE A 117 13.41 1.61 10.35
CA ILE A 117 12.20 1.67 9.52
C ILE A 117 12.16 0.43 8.62
N LEU A 118 11.04 -0.29 8.59
CA LEU A 118 10.86 -1.41 7.66
C LEU A 118 10.74 -0.91 6.23
N PHE A 119 11.31 -1.68 5.30
CA PHE A 119 11.46 -1.30 3.91
C PHE A 119 10.64 -2.23 3.00
N SER A 120 9.64 -1.68 2.35
CA SER A 120 8.72 -2.35 1.44
C SER A 120 8.84 -1.80 0.02
N LEU A 121 8.56 -2.63 -0.96
CA LEU A 121 8.56 -2.26 -2.37
C LEU A 121 7.22 -2.61 -3.00
N PHE A 122 6.58 -1.64 -3.65
CA PHE A 122 5.37 -1.83 -4.43
C PHE A 122 5.76 -2.31 -5.84
N ILE A 123 5.49 -3.57 -6.16
CA ILE A 123 5.93 -4.22 -7.39
C ILE A 123 4.77 -4.91 -8.12
N ASP A 124 4.90 -5.10 -9.41
CA ASP A 124 4.04 -6.02 -10.13
C ASP A 124 4.38 -7.48 -9.74
N PRO A 125 3.42 -8.43 -9.84
CA PRO A 125 3.65 -9.83 -9.48
C PRO A 125 4.52 -10.54 -10.52
N ASP A 126 5.78 -10.13 -10.61
CA ASP A 126 6.82 -10.64 -11.50
C ASP A 126 7.94 -11.26 -10.66
N LEU A 127 8.35 -12.49 -11.01
CA LEU A 127 9.35 -13.24 -10.25
C LEU A 127 10.73 -12.56 -10.25
N ALA A 128 11.10 -11.88 -11.34
CA ALA A 128 12.35 -11.14 -11.41
C ALA A 128 12.35 -9.96 -10.43
N GLN A 129 11.23 -9.24 -10.30
CA GLN A 129 11.08 -8.15 -9.33
C GLN A 129 11.11 -8.67 -7.89
N VAL A 130 10.49 -9.83 -7.62
CA VAL A 130 10.56 -10.51 -6.32
C VAL A 130 12.00 -10.87 -5.95
N ASP A 131 12.73 -11.51 -6.89
CA ASP A 131 14.11 -11.92 -6.66
C ASP A 131 15.04 -10.70 -6.46
N ALA A 132 14.84 -9.61 -7.22
CA ALA A 132 15.56 -8.36 -7.02
C ALA A 132 15.27 -7.73 -5.65
N SER A 133 14.00 -7.71 -5.22
CA SER A 133 13.59 -7.20 -3.91
C SER A 133 14.28 -7.95 -2.77
N GLN A 134 14.42 -9.27 -2.89
CA GLN A 134 15.14 -10.07 -1.91
C GLN A 134 16.64 -9.77 -1.92
N ARG A 135 17.28 -9.61 -3.11
CA ARG A 135 18.72 -9.30 -3.20
C ARG A 135 19.09 -7.98 -2.52
N ILE A 136 18.25 -6.97 -2.63
CA ILE A 136 18.47 -5.68 -1.94
C ILE A 136 18.10 -5.71 -0.46
N GLY A 137 17.58 -6.83 0.05
CA GLY A 137 17.22 -7.01 1.46
C GLY A 137 15.96 -6.29 1.90
N ALA A 138 14.95 -6.19 1.02
CA ALA A 138 13.63 -5.68 1.43
C ALA A 138 13.03 -6.53 2.55
N ASP A 139 12.28 -5.91 3.45
CA ASP A 139 11.56 -6.60 4.52
C ASP A 139 10.23 -7.18 4.01
N SER A 140 9.64 -6.53 3.01
CA SER A 140 8.36 -6.91 2.41
C SER A 140 8.24 -6.46 0.96
N VAL A 141 7.30 -7.07 0.26
CA VAL A 141 6.81 -6.58 -1.04
C VAL A 141 5.29 -6.42 -0.97
N GLU A 142 4.79 -5.41 -1.67
CA GLU A 142 3.36 -5.22 -1.90
C GLU A 142 3.08 -5.43 -3.38
N PHE A 143 2.28 -6.44 -3.70
CA PHE A 143 1.87 -6.70 -5.08
C PHE A 143 0.78 -5.75 -5.54
N ASN A 144 1.04 -5.12 -6.69
CA ASN A 144 0.05 -4.34 -7.41
C ASN A 144 -1.07 -5.25 -7.94
N THR A 145 -2.28 -5.09 -7.41
CA THR A 145 -3.47 -5.81 -7.88
C THR A 145 -4.27 -5.04 -8.93
N GLY A 146 -3.79 -3.87 -9.37
CA GLY A 146 -4.51 -3.01 -10.33
C GLY A 146 -4.92 -3.76 -11.59
N LYS A 147 -3.99 -4.46 -12.22
CA LYS A 147 -4.30 -5.26 -13.41
C LYS A 147 -5.42 -6.28 -13.14
N TYR A 148 -5.34 -7.05 -12.04
CA TYR A 148 -6.39 -8.00 -11.65
C TYR A 148 -7.77 -7.33 -11.54
N THR A 149 -7.83 -6.10 -11.03
CA THR A 149 -9.09 -5.39 -10.79
C THR A 149 -9.71 -4.77 -12.05
N GLU A 150 -8.97 -4.69 -13.14
CA GLU A 150 -9.39 -4.11 -14.42
C GLU A 150 -9.81 -5.17 -15.45
N LEU A 151 -9.55 -6.45 -15.18
CA LEU A 151 -9.91 -7.55 -16.07
C LEU A 151 -11.40 -7.86 -15.99
N GLU A 152 -12.00 -8.21 -17.15
CA GLU A 152 -13.43 -8.44 -17.28
C GLU A 152 -13.80 -9.91 -17.52
N THR A 153 -12.92 -10.69 -18.16
CA THR A 153 -13.22 -12.10 -18.45
C THR A 153 -12.77 -13.03 -17.32
N PRO A 154 -13.57 -14.06 -16.99
CA PRO A 154 -13.19 -15.02 -15.95
C PRO A 154 -11.84 -15.68 -16.18
N GLU A 155 -11.48 -15.96 -17.43
CA GLU A 155 -10.24 -16.61 -17.83
C GLU A 155 -9.03 -15.72 -17.56
N GLU A 156 -9.11 -14.43 -17.88
CA GLU A 156 -8.05 -13.45 -17.59
C GLU A 156 -7.90 -13.20 -16.10
N ILE A 157 -9.01 -13.09 -15.38
CA ILE A 157 -9.02 -12.93 -13.92
C ILE A 157 -8.34 -14.11 -13.24
N GLU A 158 -8.67 -15.35 -13.62
CA GLU A 158 -8.05 -16.55 -13.04
C GLU A 158 -6.56 -16.64 -13.39
N ALA A 159 -6.17 -16.30 -14.61
CA ALA A 159 -4.77 -16.27 -15.01
C ALA A 159 -3.93 -15.27 -14.20
N GLU A 160 -4.46 -14.06 -13.96
CA GLU A 160 -3.77 -13.05 -13.15
C GLU A 160 -3.77 -13.41 -11.67
N LEU A 161 -4.84 -14.03 -11.17
CA LEU A 161 -4.91 -14.55 -9.81
C LEU A 161 -3.85 -15.64 -9.57
N GLU A 162 -3.67 -16.55 -10.55
CA GLU A 162 -2.62 -17.58 -10.47
C GLU A 162 -1.23 -16.97 -10.51
N ARG A 163 -1.01 -15.94 -11.33
CA ARG A 163 0.25 -15.18 -11.35
C ARG A 163 0.55 -14.54 -9.99
N LEU A 164 -0.45 -13.96 -9.34
CA LEU A 164 -0.33 -13.41 -7.98
C LEU A 164 -0.01 -14.48 -6.94
N LYS A 165 -0.65 -15.66 -7.00
CA LYS A 165 -0.37 -16.80 -6.11
C LYS A 165 1.08 -17.29 -6.25
N ILE A 166 1.56 -17.46 -7.49
CA ILE A 166 2.93 -17.89 -7.76
C ILE A 166 3.94 -16.86 -7.22
N ALA A 167 3.70 -15.57 -7.47
CA ALA A 167 4.59 -14.52 -6.99
C ALA A 167 4.58 -14.40 -5.46
N ALA A 168 3.41 -14.51 -4.83
CA ALA A 168 3.26 -14.48 -3.38
C ALA A 168 4.00 -15.65 -2.71
N LYS A 169 3.85 -16.86 -3.24
CA LYS A 169 4.58 -18.03 -2.78
C LYS A 169 6.10 -17.84 -2.91
N ARG A 170 6.55 -17.35 -4.08
CA ARG A 170 7.98 -17.08 -4.32
C ARG A 170 8.53 -16.06 -3.32
N ALA A 171 7.80 -14.98 -3.05
CA ALA A 171 8.22 -13.95 -2.09
C ALA A 171 8.33 -14.51 -0.67
N ALA A 172 7.35 -15.29 -0.23
CA ALA A 172 7.37 -15.95 1.08
C ALA A 172 8.52 -16.95 1.22
N GLU A 173 8.79 -17.77 0.19
CA GLU A 173 9.93 -18.70 0.14
C GLU A 173 11.29 -17.97 0.22
N LYS A 174 11.34 -16.73 -0.22
CA LYS A 174 12.52 -15.84 -0.12
C LYS A 174 12.63 -15.12 1.22
N GLY A 175 11.68 -15.32 2.13
CA GLY A 175 11.65 -14.68 3.44
C GLY A 175 11.11 -13.27 3.45
N LEU A 176 10.48 -12.82 2.35
CA LEU A 176 9.80 -11.54 2.27
C LEU A 176 8.39 -11.66 2.86
N ARG A 177 7.95 -10.66 3.62
CA ARG A 177 6.53 -10.51 3.95
C ARG A 177 5.78 -10.07 2.70
N VAL A 178 4.56 -10.54 2.55
CA VAL A 178 3.77 -10.34 1.33
C VAL A 178 2.52 -9.53 1.64
N PHE A 179 2.39 -8.40 0.96
CA PHE A 179 1.23 -7.54 0.99
C PHE A 179 0.65 -7.42 -0.41
N ALA A 180 -0.58 -6.91 -0.52
CA ALA A 180 -1.21 -6.61 -1.80
C ALA A 180 -2.13 -5.40 -1.70
N GLY A 181 -2.29 -4.67 -2.78
CA GLY A 181 -3.13 -3.49 -2.83
C GLY A 181 -3.32 -2.96 -4.23
N HIS A 182 -4.10 -1.90 -4.32
CA HIS A 182 -4.51 -1.19 -5.51
C HIS A 182 -5.74 -1.79 -6.20
N GLY A 183 -6.80 -0.99 -6.34
CA GLY A 183 -8.02 -1.33 -7.07
C GLY A 183 -8.99 -2.28 -6.36
N LEU A 184 -8.65 -2.80 -5.18
CA LEU A 184 -9.50 -3.74 -4.45
C LEU A 184 -10.78 -3.09 -3.90
N ASN A 185 -11.88 -3.86 -3.96
CA ASN A 185 -13.22 -3.50 -3.50
C ASN A 185 -13.91 -4.68 -2.80
N TYR A 186 -15.19 -4.54 -2.40
CA TYR A 186 -15.94 -5.62 -1.73
C TYR A 186 -16.17 -6.85 -2.61
N ASP A 187 -16.23 -6.68 -3.93
CA ASP A 187 -16.57 -7.77 -4.86
C ASP A 187 -15.30 -8.60 -5.21
N ASN A 188 -14.15 -7.96 -5.38
CA ASN A 188 -12.93 -8.58 -5.88
C ASN A 188 -11.88 -8.92 -4.81
N VAL A 189 -12.03 -8.47 -3.56
CA VAL A 189 -11.01 -8.66 -2.51
C VAL A 189 -10.90 -10.09 -2.00
N LYS A 190 -11.98 -10.88 -2.05
CA LYS A 190 -12.01 -12.22 -1.44
C LYS A 190 -11.00 -13.20 -2.04
N PRO A 191 -10.85 -13.33 -3.37
CA PRO A 191 -9.84 -14.21 -3.96
C PRO A 191 -8.41 -13.83 -3.56
N ILE A 192 -8.11 -12.52 -3.48
CA ILE A 192 -6.80 -12.04 -3.05
C ILE A 192 -6.58 -12.33 -1.57
N ALA A 193 -7.58 -12.08 -0.73
CA ALA A 193 -7.52 -12.42 0.70
C ALA A 193 -7.36 -13.93 0.95
N ALA A 194 -7.82 -14.79 0.05
CA ALA A 194 -7.66 -16.24 0.16
C ALA A 194 -6.22 -16.73 -0.08
N ILE A 195 -5.35 -15.94 -0.71
CA ILE A 195 -3.93 -16.31 -0.93
C ILE A 195 -3.22 -16.41 0.43
N PRO A 196 -2.68 -17.58 0.80
CA PRO A 196 -2.15 -17.83 2.15
C PRO A 196 -1.02 -16.91 2.55
N GLU A 197 -0.15 -16.60 1.62
CA GLU A 197 1.07 -15.83 1.82
C GLU A 197 0.82 -14.34 2.02
N ILE A 198 -0.31 -13.81 1.54
CA ILE A 198 -0.64 -12.38 1.70
C ILE A 198 -1.05 -12.11 3.14
N GLU A 199 -0.27 -11.33 3.86
CA GLU A 199 -0.47 -10.97 5.26
C GLU A 199 -1.30 -9.69 5.46
N GLU A 200 -1.20 -8.74 4.53
CA GLU A 200 -1.80 -7.42 4.64
C GLU A 200 -2.38 -6.96 3.29
N LEU A 201 -3.51 -6.24 3.36
CA LEU A 201 -4.15 -5.63 2.19
C LEU A 201 -4.24 -4.12 2.41
N ASN A 202 -3.69 -3.35 1.46
CA ASN A 202 -3.73 -1.89 1.44
C ASN A 202 -4.86 -1.41 0.51
N ILE A 203 -5.96 -0.92 1.09
CA ILE A 203 -7.18 -0.55 0.36
C ILE A 203 -7.58 0.87 0.75
N GLY A 204 -7.43 1.82 -0.17
CA GLY A 204 -7.71 3.23 0.10
C GLY A 204 -8.90 3.78 -0.66
N HIS A 205 -8.80 3.83 -2.00
CA HIS A 205 -9.78 4.51 -2.85
C HIS A 205 -11.21 4.03 -2.60
N PHE A 206 -11.42 2.72 -2.62
CA PHE A 206 -12.74 2.15 -2.48
C PHE A 206 -13.36 2.43 -1.10
N ILE A 207 -12.59 2.26 -0.01
CA ILE A 207 -13.06 2.52 1.35
C ILE A 207 -13.46 3.99 1.50
N VAL A 208 -12.64 4.93 1.00
CA VAL A 208 -12.93 6.36 1.06
C VAL A 208 -14.15 6.71 0.20
N GLY A 209 -14.30 6.10 -0.97
CA GLY A 209 -15.49 6.25 -1.82
C GLY A 209 -16.76 5.76 -1.10
N GLN A 210 -16.72 4.58 -0.51
CA GLN A 210 -17.86 4.05 0.27
C GLN A 210 -18.17 4.90 1.51
N ALA A 211 -17.15 5.49 2.12
CA ALA A 211 -17.35 6.35 3.28
C ALA A 211 -18.23 7.58 3.01
N ILE A 212 -18.36 8.01 1.76
CA ILE A 212 -19.29 9.08 1.36
C ILE A 212 -20.76 8.66 1.59
N TYR A 213 -21.05 7.38 1.40
CA TYR A 213 -22.43 6.83 1.47
C TYR A 213 -22.77 6.28 2.85
N ILE A 214 -21.84 5.60 3.51
CA ILE A 214 -22.11 4.83 4.74
C ILE A 214 -21.23 5.25 5.93
N GLY A 215 -20.38 6.26 5.75
CA GLY A 215 -19.42 6.71 6.76
C GLY A 215 -18.16 5.85 6.82
N MET A 216 -17.05 6.44 7.29
CA MET A 216 -15.73 5.78 7.33
C MET A 216 -15.74 4.51 8.20
N GLU A 217 -16.39 4.55 9.35
CA GLU A 217 -16.43 3.43 10.29
C GLU A 217 -17.07 2.19 9.63
N ASN A 218 -18.25 2.35 9.04
CA ASN A 218 -18.95 1.24 8.39
C ASN A 218 -18.19 0.73 7.16
N ALA A 219 -17.60 1.62 6.36
CA ALA A 219 -16.84 1.22 5.19
C ALA A 219 -15.62 0.35 5.56
N VAL A 220 -14.91 0.69 6.62
CA VAL A 220 -13.78 -0.10 7.14
C VAL A 220 -14.25 -1.43 7.73
N ILE A 221 -15.30 -1.43 8.56
CA ILE A 221 -15.84 -2.65 9.18
C ILE A 221 -16.29 -3.65 8.10
N GLU A 222 -16.99 -3.19 7.06
CA GLU A 222 -17.46 -4.06 5.99
C GLU A 222 -16.30 -4.62 5.16
N MET A 223 -15.25 -3.83 4.91
CA MET A 223 -14.06 -4.33 4.23
C MET A 223 -13.35 -5.41 5.06
N ILE A 224 -13.16 -5.17 6.35
CA ILE A 224 -12.56 -6.18 7.25
C ILE A 224 -13.38 -7.46 7.26
N ARG A 225 -14.72 -7.35 7.33
CA ARG A 225 -15.62 -8.50 7.26
C ARG A 225 -15.43 -9.28 5.95
N THR A 226 -15.40 -8.59 4.82
CA THR A 226 -15.24 -9.19 3.49
C THR A 226 -13.89 -9.90 3.34
N ILE A 227 -12.81 -9.30 3.85
CA ILE A 227 -11.48 -9.93 3.90
C ILE A 227 -11.51 -11.21 4.73
N LYS A 228 -12.14 -11.19 5.92
CA LYS A 228 -12.27 -12.38 6.78
C LYS A 228 -13.06 -13.50 6.09
N MET A 229 -14.08 -13.17 5.32
CA MET A 229 -14.82 -14.15 4.52
C MET A 229 -13.95 -14.80 3.44
N GLY A 230 -13.11 -14.04 2.76
CA GLY A 230 -12.13 -14.58 1.81
C GLY A 230 -11.12 -15.51 2.48
N ARG A 231 -10.61 -15.11 3.65
CA ARG A 231 -9.69 -15.95 4.44
C ARG A 231 -10.31 -17.28 4.90
N ALA A 232 -11.59 -17.29 5.22
CA ALA A 232 -12.28 -18.49 5.68
C ALA A 232 -12.55 -19.52 4.56
N GLN A 233 -12.42 -19.12 3.28
CA GLN A 233 -12.56 -20.01 2.12
C GLN A 233 -11.33 -20.89 1.86
N LYS A 234 -10.32 -20.85 2.75
CA LYS A 234 -9.20 -21.79 2.77
C LYS A 234 -9.68 -23.17 3.23
N SER A 235 -10.09 -23.97 2.30
CA SER A 235 -10.31 -25.42 2.52
C SER A 235 -9.89 -26.16 1.28
#